data_ecd341e448008ce700359f7eba36fbd4
#
_entry.id   ecd341e448008ce700359f7eba36fbd4
#
_cell.length_a   1.000
_cell.length_b   1.000
_cell.length_c   1.000
_cell.angle_alpha   90.00
_cell.angle_beta   90.00
_cell.angle_gamma   90.00
#
_symmetry.space_group_name_H-M   'P 1'
#
loop_
_entity.id
_entity.type
_entity.pdbx_description
1 polymer ?
#
loop_
_entity_poly.entity_id
_entity_poly.type
_entity_poly.pdbx_seq_one_letter_code
_entity_poly.pdbx_strand_id
1 'polypeptide(L)'
;MTTTPEHKTEASPNTGPDATADVNPEASPFDPTQWRTVTGFEDLTDITYHRHVGNTRRDGIVRIAFDRPEVRNAFRPHTVDELYRALDHARRTPDVGTVLLTGNGPSPKDGGWAFCSGGDQRIRGRSGYRYATNHDANVAGADESGVDTAREKVEGGRLHILEVQRLIRTMPKVVIAVVNGWAAGGGHSLHVVCDLTIASRQHARFKQTDADVGSFDAGYGSAYLAQMVGQKNAREIFFLGRSYDATHMMKMGAVNIVADHAELEAEAIQAAREINSKSPTAQRMLKFAFNLADDGLAGQQVFAGEATRLAYMTDEAVEGKEAFLEKRDPNWEEFPYYY
;
A
#
# COMPACT_ATOMS: atom_id res chain seq x y z
N MET A 1 -27.42 62.35 4.08
CA MET A 1 -28.59 61.45 4.23
C MET A 1 -28.78 60.75 2.93
N THR A 2 -28.25 59.55 2.84
CA THR A 2 -28.55 58.58 1.77
C THR A 2 -28.27 57.16 2.33
N THR A 3 -29.36 56.48 2.60
CA THR A 3 -29.44 55.16 3.18
C THR A 3 -29.20 54.10 2.10
N THR A 4 -28.24 53.20 2.33
CA THR A 4 -27.98 51.99 1.52
C THR A 4 -28.84 50.84 2.06
N PRO A 5 -29.51 50.01 1.23
CA PRO A 5 -30.28 48.87 1.70
C PRO A 5 -29.37 47.65 1.91
N GLU A 6 -29.56 47.01 3.07
CA GLU A 6 -28.99 45.69 3.40
C GLU A 6 -29.64 44.60 2.58
N HIS A 7 -28.82 43.82 1.85
CA HIS A 7 -29.21 42.58 1.21
C HIS A 7 -29.07 41.45 2.23
N LYS A 8 -30.16 40.95 2.76
CA LYS A 8 -30.25 39.68 3.47
C LYS A 8 -30.30 38.55 2.44
N THR A 9 -29.22 37.73 2.38
CA THR A 9 -29.21 36.45 1.71
C THR A 9 -29.70 35.38 2.70
N GLU A 10 -30.88 34.86 2.49
CA GLU A 10 -31.39 33.66 3.15
C GLU A 10 -30.67 32.44 2.61
N ALA A 11 -29.98 31.73 3.47
CA ALA A 11 -29.40 30.41 3.18
C ALA A 11 -30.52 29.36 3.26
N SER A 12 -30.79 28.69 2.14
CA SER A 12 -31.62 27.46 2.11
C SER A 12 -30.96 26.35 2.90
N PRO A 13 -31.70 25.57 3.71
CA PRO A 13 -31.18 24.39 4.35
C PRO A 13 -31.04 23.28 3.31
N ASN A 14 -29.80 22.83 3.09
CA ASN A 14 -29.48 21.66 2.28
C ASN A 14 -29.82 20.40 3.09
N THR A 15 -31.02 19.87 2.92
CA THR A 15 -31.41 18.56 3.44
C THR A 15 -30.90 17.48 2.48
N GLY A 16 -29.64 17.04 2.68
CA GLY A 16 -29.17 15.78 2.13
C GLY A 16 -29.89 14.62 2.81
N PRO A 17 -30.07 13.47 2.14
CA PRO A 17 -30.77 12.34 2.72
C PRO A 17 -30.03 11.80 3.92
N ASP A 18 -30.69 11.82 5.06
CA ASP A 18 -30.28 11.20 6.32
C ASP A 18 -30.51 9.68 6.15
N ALA A 19 -29.54 8.98 5.58
CA ALA A 19 -29.50 7.55 5.48
C ALA A 19 -28.63 6.98 6.61
N THR A 20 -29.10 7.10 7.84
CA THR A 20 -28.64 6.24 8.93
C THR A 20 -29.34 4.88 8.81
N ALA A 21 -28.95 4.09 7.82
CA ALA A 21 -29.16 2.64 7.91
C ALA A 21 -28.34 2.18 9.13
N ASP A 22 -28.94 1.36 10.00
CA ASP A 22 -28.26 0.69 11.11
C ASP A 22 -27.17 -0.22 10.53
N VAL A 23 -25.97 0.34 10.30
CA VAL A 23 -24.80 -0.39 9.81
C VAL A 23 -24.29 -1.19 11.00
N ASN A 24 -24.40 -2.52 10.92
CA ASN A 24 -23.82 -3.41 11.92
C ASN A 24 -22.29 -3.23 11.95
N PRO A 25 -21.70 -2.61 12.98
CA PRO A 25 -20.26 -2.34 13.01
C PRO A 25 -19.39 -3.60 13.09
N GLU A 26 -19.99 -4.76 13.34
CA GLU A 26 -19.31 -6.06 13.38
C GLU A 26 -19.37 -6.79 12.03
N ALA A 27 -20.09 -6.27 11.03
CA ALA A 27 -20.15 -6.89 9.71
C ALA A 27 -18.79 -6.87 9.03
N SER A 28 -18.40 -8.00 8.45
CA SER A 28 -17.15 -8.08 7.65
C SER A 28 -17.23 -7.13 6.45
N PRO A 29 -16.20 -6.31 6.18
CA PRO A 29 -16.16 -5.49 4.98
C PRO A 29 -15.95 -6.31 3.71
N PHE A 30 -15.55 -7.58 3.83
CA PHE A 30 -15.24 -8.47 2.71
C PHE A 30 -16.50 -9.15 2.17
N ASP A 31 -16.84 -8.88 0.92
CA ASP A 31 -17.88 -9.58 0.16
C ASP A 31 -17.23 -10.56 -0.82
N PRO A 32 -17.23 -11.88 -0.55
CA PRO A 32 -16.57 -12.87 -1.39
C PRO A 32 -17.16 -12.95 -2.81
N THR A 33 -18.39 -12.48 -3.04
CA THR A 33 -19.03 -12.50 -4.37
C THR A 33 -18.38 -11.52 -5.35
N GLN A 34 -17.67 -10.52 -4.84
CA GLN A 34 -16.98 -9.52 -5.66
C GLN A 34 -15.57 -9.94 -6.07
N TRP A 35 -15.07 -11.06 -5.56
CA TRP A 35 -13.69 -11.48 -5.74
C TRP A 35 -13.58 -12.92 -6.26
N ARG A 36 -12.50 -13.18 -6.98
CA ARG A 36 -12.08 -14.53 -7.38
C ARG A 36 -10.59 -14.68 -7.10
N THR A 37 -10.16 -15.85 -6.67
CA THR A 37 -8.74 -16.17 -6.50
C THR A 37 -8.00 -16.00 -7.82
N VAL A 38 -6.82 -15.44 -7.79
CA VAL A 38 -5.95 -15.32 -8.96
C VAL A 38 -5.34 -16.67 -9.27
N THR A 39 -5.56 -17.16 -10.50
CA THR A 39 -5.04 -18.46 -10.94
C THR A 39 -3.51 -18.55 -10.78
N GLY A 40 -3.03 -19.66 -10.23
CA GLY A 40 -1.62 -19.89 -9.92
C GLY A 40 -1.17 -19.30 -8.56
N PHE A 41 -2.13 -18.89 -7.73
CA PHE A 41 -1.91 -18.39 -6.38
C PHE A 41 -2.79 -19.08 -5.33
N GLU A 42 -3.22 -20.30 -5.63
CA GLU A 42 -4.02 -21.15 -4.74
C GLU A 42 -3.19 -21.76 -3.60
N ASP A 43 -1.88 -21.71 -3.72
CA ASP A 43 -0.88 -22.24 -2.77
C ASP A 43 -0.53 -21.29 -1.64
N LEU A 44 -1.07 -20.07 -1.64
CA LEU A 44 -0.80 -19.09 -0.60
C LEU A 44 -1.42 -19.51 0.74
N THR A 45 -0.68 -19.27 1.83
CA THR A 45 -1.05 -19.71 3.18
C THR A 45 -1.15 -18.57 4.19
N ASP A 46 -0.35 -17.53 4.03
CA ASP A 46 -0.26 -16.40 4.94
C ASP A 46 -0.95 -15.14 4.41
N ILE A 47 -1.28 -15.16 3.10
CA ILE A 47 -2.06 -14.09 2.45
C ILE A 47 -3.11 -14.69 1.52
N THR A 48 -4.09 -13.88 1.14
CA THR A 48 -4.98 -14.17 0.02
C THR A 48 -4.73 -13.18 -1.11
N TYR A 49 -4.86 -13.66 -2.37
CA TYR A 49 -4.69 -12.83 -3.55
C TYR A 49 -5.89 -13.02 -4.48
N HIS A 50 -6.69 -11.98 -4.61
CA HIS A 50 -7.93 -12.00 -5.35
C HIS A 50 -7.95 -10.92 -6.43
N ARG A 51 -8.76 -11.18 -7.47
CA ARG A 51 -9.10 -10.23 -8.51
C ARG A 51 -10.58 -9.91 -8.45
N HIS A 52 -10.91 -8.63 -8.62
CA HIS A 52 -12.30 -8.18 -8.72
C HIS A 52 -13.01 -8.83 -9.91
N VAL A 53 -14.26 -9.26 -9.71
CA VAL A 53 -15.02 -10.01 -10.72
C VAL A 53 -15.56 -9.15 -11.86
N GLY A 54 -15.57 -7.83 -11.73
CA GLY A 54 -15.98 -6.92 -12.80
C GLY A 54 -15.08 -7.06 -14.03
N ASN A 55 -15.62 -6.74 -15.19
CA ASN A 55 -15.00 -6.98 -16.50
C ASN A 55 -14.67 -5.69 -17.28
N THR A 56 -14.88 -4.52 -16.69
CA THR A 56 -14.49 -3.26 -17.29
C THR A 56 -13.05 -2.90 -16.95
N ARG A 57 -12.46 -1.97 -17.71
CA ARG A 57 -11.12 -1.46 -17.38
C ARG A 57 -11.05 -0.86 -15.96
N ARG A 58 -12.15 -0.26 -15.49
CA ARG A 58 -12.21 0.31 -14.12
C ARG A 58 -12.12 -0.76 -13.04
N ASP A 59 -12.52 -1.98 -13.36
CA ASP A 59 -12.49 -3.14 -12.47
C ASP A 59 -11.15 -3.89 -12.47
N GLY A 60 -10.12 -3.32 -13.09
CA GLY A 60 -8.75 -3.80 -13.03
C GLY A 60 -8.14 -3.64 -11.63
N ILE A 61 -8.78 -4.28 -10.64
CA ILE A 61 -8.46 -4.17 -9.22
C ILE A 61 -8.07 -5.54 -8.70
N VAL A 62 -7.00 -5.59 -7.91
CA VAL A 62 -6.63 -6.78 -7.15
C VAL A 62 -6.61 -6.47 -5.65
N ARG A 63 -6.92 -7.48 -4.86
CA ARG A 63 -6.91 -7.45 -3.40
C ARG A 63 -5.87 -8.42 -2.89
N ILE A 64 -4.93 -7.93 -2.12
CA ILE A 64 -3.95 -8.72 -1.38
C ILE A 64 -4.25 -8.51 0.10
N ALA A 65 -4.51 -9.59 0.83
CA ALA A 65 -4.83 -9.49 2.23
C ALA A 65 -3.97 -10.44 3.07
N PHE A 66 -3.39 -9.93 4.15
CA PHE A 66 -2.81 -10.79 5.17
C PHE A 66 -3.88 -11.74 5.71
N ASP A 67 -3.55 -13.01 5.90
CA ASP A 67 -4.50 -14.06 6.31
C ASP A 67 -3.97 -14.89 7.49
N ARG A 68 -3.54 -14.19 8.52
CA ARG A 68 -3.11 -14.74 9.81
C ARG A 68 -3.85 -14.04 10.96
N PRO A 69 -5.20 -14.04 10.95
CA PRO A 69 -5.99 -13.27 11.91
C PRO A 69 -5.80 -13.72 13.36
N GLU A 70 -5.42 -14.99 13.60
CA GLU A 70 -5.13 -15.54 14.92
C GLU A 70 -3.93 -14.87 15.62
N VAL A 71 -3.06 -14.21 14.84
CA VAL A 71 -1.91 -13.42 15.33
C VAL A 71 -1.97 -11.96 14.88
N ARG A 72 -3.18 -11.46 14.63
CA ARG A 72 -3.39 -10.07 14.20
C ARG A 72 -2.64 -9.73 12.91
N ASN A 73 -2.56 -10.69 11.98
CA ASN A 73 -1.89 -10.53 10.71
C ASN A 73 -0.40 -10.11 10.86
N ALA A 74 0.27 -10.59 11.92
CA ALA A 74 1.71 -10.42 12.06
C ALA A 74 2.42 -11.16 10.92
N PHE A 75 3.36 -10.50 10.24
CA PHE A 75 4.09 -11.12 9.14
C PHE A 75 5.33 -11.87 9.64
N ARG A 76 5.65 -12.95 8.93
CA ARG A 76 6.88 -13.73 9.04
C ARG A 76 7.58 -13.76 7.66
N PRO A 77 8.82 -14.25 7.54
CA PRO A 77 9.52 -14.31 6.25
C PRO A 77 8.69 -14.93 5.12
N HIS A 78 8.00 -16.03 5.39
CA HIS A 78 7.10 -16.67 4.43
C HIS A 78 5.96 -15.74 3.97
N THR A 79 5.32 -15.03 4.89
CA THR A 79 4.30 -14.01 4.55
C THR A 79 4.87 -12.94 3.60
N VAL A 80 6.11 -12.52 3.85
CA VAL A 80 6.78 -11.48 3.05
C VAL A 80 7.10 -11.99 1.64
N ASP A 81 7.52 -13.26 1.51
CA ASP A 81 7.76 -13.90 0.21
C ASP A 81 6.48 -13.98 -0.61
N GLU A 82 5.37 -14.44 0.00
CA GLU A 82 4.07 -14.51 -0.66
C GLU A 82 3.57 -13.11 -1.07
N LEU A 83 3.72 -12.13 -0.18
CA LEU A 83 3.32 -10.74 -0.44
C LEU A 83 4.12 -10.14 -1.60
N TYR A 84 5.44 -10.38 -1.63
CA TYR A 84 6.30 -9.94 -2.73
C TYR A 84 5.89 -10.60 -4.06
N ARG A 85 5.63 -11.91 -4.06
CA ARG A 85 5.18 -12.67 -5.23
C ARG A 85 3.86 -12.12 -5.79
N ALA A 86 2.88 -11.84 -4.93
CA ALA A 86 1.59 -11.31 -5.33
C ALA A 86 1.69 -9.86 -5.88
N LEU A 87 2.46 -9.00 -5.21
CA LEU A 87 2.69 -7.63 -5.65
C LEU A 87 3.46 -7.57 -6.98
N ASP A 88 4.48 -8.41 -7.17
CA ASP A 88 5.24 -8.47 -8.42
C ASP A 88 4.38 -8.98 -9.58
N HIS A 89 3.51 -9.96 -9.34
CA HIS A 89 2.52 -10.39 -10.31
C HIS A 89 1.55 -9.25 -10.68
N ALA A 90 0.98 -8.58 -9.69
CA ALA A 90 0.10 -7.42 -9.91
C ALA A 90 0.81 -6.32 -10.72
N ARG A 91 2.07 -6.04 -10.40
CA ARG A 91 2.91 -5.07 -11.11
C ARG A 91 3.04 -5.39 -12.59
N ARG A 92 3.21 -6.66 -12.94
CA ARG A 92 3.42 -7.13 -14.32
C ARG A 92 2.13 -7.37 -15.09
N THR A 93 0.99 -7.46 -14.42
CA THR A 93 -0.30 -7.75 -15.04
C THR A 93 -0.86 -6.51 -15.73
N PRO A 94 -1.01 -6.48 -17.07
CA PRO A 94 -1.30 -5.24 -17.81
C PRO A 94 -2.67 -4.64 -17.53
N ASP A 95 -3.65 -5.46 -17.20
CA ASP A 95 -5.04 -5.09 -16.94
C ASP A 95 -5.34 -4.85 -15.46
N VAL A 96 -4.33 -4.86 -14.60
CA VAL A 96 -4.40 -4.38 -13.21
C VAL A 96 -3.96 -2.92 -13.16
N GLY A 97 -4.81 -2.05 -12.65
CA GLY A 97 -4.52 -0.62 -12.44
C GLY A 97 -4.24 -0.29 -10.98
N THR A 98 -4.99 -0.90 -10.08
CA THR A 98 -4.94 -0.61 -8.63
C THR A 98 -4.84 -1.88 -7.80
N VAL A 99 -4.05 -1.81 -6.74
CA VAL A 99 -3.90 -2.87 -5.72
C VAL A 99 -4.51 -2.38 -4.41
N LEU A 100 -5.40 -3.17 -3.83
CA LEU A 100 -5.86 -3.01 -2.45
C LEU A 100 -5.03 -3.92 -1.54
N LEU A 101 -4.37 -3.34 -0.55
CA LEU A 101 -3.64 -4.07 0.48
C LEU A 101 -4.40 -3.98 1.79
N THR A 102 -4.77 -5.12 2.38
CA THR A 102 -5.62 -5.18 3.59
C THR A 102 -5.26 -6.38 4.48
N GLY A 103 -6.09 -6.66 5.48
CA GLY A 103 -5.98 -7.85 6.32
C GLY A 103 -7.32 -8.59 6.40
N ASN A 104 -7.30 -9.90 6.39
CA ASN A 104 -8.47 -10.72 6.69
C ASN A 104 -8.73 -10.76 8.22
N GLY A 105 -9.94 -11.02 8.60
CA GLY A 105 -10.37 -11.10 10.00
C GLY A 105 -11.85 -11.41 10.11
N PRO A 106 -12.41 -11.32 11.31
CA PRO A 106 -11.77 -10.93 12.59
C PRO A 106 -10.88 -12.01 13.19
N SER A 107 -10.09 -11.65 14.22
CA SER A 107 -9.32 -12.62 14.98
C SER A 107 -10.24 -13.61 15.69
N PRO A 108 -10.00 -14.94 15.57
CA PRO A 108 -10.82 -15.96 16.24
C PRO A 108 -10.67 -15.93 17.76
N LYS A 109 -9.68 -15.21 18.31
CA LYS A 109 -9.42 -15.16 19.74
C LYS A 109 -10.35 -14.18 20.48
N ASP A 110 -10.64 -13.05 19.85
CA ASP A 110 -11.33 -11.94 20.53
C ASP A 110 -12.19 -11.06 19.61
N GLY A 111 -12.38 -11.49 18.35
CA GLY A 111 -13.16 -10.72 17.36
C GLY A 111 -12.49 -9.44 16.86
N GLY A 112 -11.26 -9.15 17.27
CA GLY A 112 -10.59 -7.91 16.89
C GLY A 112 -10.04 -7.92 15.47
N TRP A 113 -10.07 -6.78 14.82
CA TRP A 113 -9.57 -6.58 13.44
C TRP A 113 -8.13 -6.12 13.41
N ALA A 114 -7.40 -6.53 12.38
CA ALA A 114 -6.05 -6.05 12.11
C ALA A 114 -5.78 -5.99 10.60
N PHE A 115 -5.22 -4.88 10.18
CA PHE A 115 -4.55 -4.77 8.88
C PHE A 115 -3.26 -5.59 8.92
N CYS A 116 -2.33 -5.22 9.78
CA CYS A 116 -1.08 -5.95 10.05
C CYS A 116 -0.46 -5.43 11.34
N SER A 117 -0.15 -6.30 12.28
CA SER A 117 0.47 -5.94 13.56
C SER A 117 2.00 -5.89 13.56
N GLY A 118 2.63 -5.93 12.36
CA GLY A 118 4.08 -5.89 12.22
C GLY A 118 4.71 -7.28 12.18
N GLY A 119 6.01 -7.35 12.44
CA GLY A 119 6.75 -8.61 12.45
C GLY A 119 6.36 -9.52 13.61
N ASP A 120 6.23 -10.81 13.33
CA ASP A 120 5.88 -11.81 14.32
C ASP A 120 7.01 -11.98 15.37
N GLN A 121 6.84 -11.40 16.54
CA GLN A 121 7.86 -11.38 17.60
C GLN A 121 8.20 -12.78 18.14
N ARG A 122 7.32 -13.78 17.95
CA ARG A 122 7.54 -15.16 18.42
C ARG A 122 8.71 -15.84 17.72
N ILE A 123 9.01 -15.40 16.49
CA ILE A 123 10.08 -15.97 15.64
C ILE A 123 11.27 -15.02 15.46
N ARG A 124 11.29 -13.89 16.20
CA ARG A 124 12.42 -12.96 16.16
C ARG A 124 13.52 -13.43 17.12
N GLY A 125 14.65 -13.87 16.57
CA GLY A 125 15.87 -14.18 17.31
C GLY A 125 16.89 -13.05 17.30
N ARG A 126 18.12 -13.31 17.82
CA ARG A 126 19.23 -12.35 17.76
C ARG A 126 19.66 -11.99 16.34
N SER A 127 19.49 -12.91 15.38
CA SER A 127 19.78 -12.72 13.96
C SER A 127 18.61 -12.13 13.15
N GLY A 128 17.53 -11.74 13.80
CA GLY A 128 16.32 -11.23 13.14
C GLY A 128 15.23 -12.29 13.00
N TYR A 129 14.38 -12.15 11.99
CA TYR A 129 13.27 -13.08 11.75
C TYR A 129 13.78 -14.32 11.00
N ARG A 130 13.34 -15.51 11.45
CA ARG A 130 13.78 -16.80 10.92
C ARG A 130 12.74 -17.41 9.99
N TYR A 131 13.22 -18.13 8.96
CA TYR A 131 12.37 -19.02 8.19
C TYR A 131 12.09 -20.27 9.01
N ALA A 132 10.79 -20.61 9.20
CA ALA A 132 10.39 -21.87 9.78
C ALA A 132 10.28 -22.93 8.68
N THR A 133 10.72 -24.15 8.94
CA THR A 133 10.42 -25.30 8.09
C THR A 133 8.94 -25.67 8.19
N ASN A 134 8.39 -26.36 7.19
CA ASN A 134 6.96 -26.72 7.09
C ASN A 134 6.38 -27.49 8.30
N HIS A 135 7.21 -27.92 9.24
CA HIS A 135 6.77 -28.61 10.46
C HIS A 135 6.45 -27.71 11.64
N ASP A 136 6.89 -26.44 11.64
CA ASP A 136 6.92 -25.62 12.85
C ASP A 136 5.92 -24.43 12.85
N ALA A 137 4.96 -24.44 11.97
CA ALA A 137 4.01 -23.32 11.83
C ALA A 137 3.21 -23.00 13.13
N ASN A 138 3.24 -23.90 14.13
CA ASN A 138 2.44 -23.78 15.35
C ASN A 138 3.18 -24.02 16.67
N VAL A 139 4.51 -24.20 16.69
CA VAL A 139 5.23 -24.55 17.92
C VAL A 139 5.98 -23.32 18.46
N ALA A 140 5.49 -22.78 19.57
CA ALA A 140 6.26 -21.88 20.40
C ALA A 140 7.43 -22.69 21.00
N GLY A 141 8.69 -22.45 20.52
CA GLY A 141 9.89 -23.13 20.99
C GLY A 141 10.43 -24.20 20.08
N ALA A 142 10.23 -24.08 18.75
CA ALA A 142 10.90 -24.94 17.77
C ALA A 142 12.42 -24.94 18.03
N ASP A 143 12.99 -26.13 18.15
CA ASP A 143 14.42 -26.28 18.26
C ASP A 143 15.12 -25.89 16.94
N GLU A 144 16.44 -25.68 17.00
CA GLU A 144 17.24 -25.21 15.88
C GLU A 144 17.28 -26.21 14.70
N SER A 145 16.75 -27.42 14.84
CA SER A 145 16.78 -28.50 13.84
C SER A 145 15.76 -28.34 12.71
N GLY A 146 14.78 -27.44 12.87
CA GLY A 146 13.71 -27.20 11.90
C GLY A 146 13.93 -26.04 10.94
N VAL A 147 15.05 -25.30 11.02
CA VAL A 147 15.32 -24.11 10.20
C VAL A 147 16.14 -24.48 8.97
N ASP A 148 15.79 -23.94 7.79
CA ASP A 148 16.65 -24.00 6.60
C ASP A 148 17.92 -23.16 6.84
N THR A 149 18.93 -23.79 7.42
CA THR A 149 20.19 -23.15 7.83
C THR A 149 20.99 -22.56 6.67
N ALA A 150 20.82 -23.07 5.45
CA ALA A 150 21.46 -22.52 4.25
C ALA A 150 20.80 -21.19 3.86
N ARG A 151 19.47 -21.16 3.81
CA ARG A 151 18.69 -19.96 3.54
C ARG A 151 18.86 -18.92 4.65
N GLU A 152 18.82 -19.34 5.92
CA GLU A 152 19.04 -18.46 7.08
C GLU A 152 20.44 -17.81 7.05
N LYS A 153 21.48 -18.53 6.64
CA LYS A 153 22.82 -17.96 6.52
C LYS A 153 22.93 -16.89 5.43
N VAL A 154 22.20 -17.06 4.33
CA VAL A 154 22.21 -16.13 3.20
C VAL A 154 21.30 -14.92 3.47
N GLU A 155 20.17 -15.14 4.11
CA GLU A 155 19.11 -14.15 4.31
C GLU A 155 19.02 -13.67 5.77
N GLY A 156 19.82 -14.24 6.66
CA GLY A 156 19.78 -14.00 8.11
C GLY A 156 19.91 -12.54 8.46
N GLY A 157 18.96 -12.06 9.25
CA GLY A 157 18.88 -10.66 9.69
C GLY A 157 18.34 -9.69 8.65
N ARG A 158 18.13 -10.09 7.40
CA ARG A 158 17.57 -9.24 6.37
C ARG A 158 16.07 -9.05 6.60
N LEU A 159 15.65 -7.78 6.66
CA LEU A 159 14.23 -7.43 6.72
C LEU A 159 13.65 -7.39 5.30
N HIS A 160 13.16 -8.51 4.81
CA HIS A 160 12.51 -8.62 3.49
C HIS A 160 11.31 -7.69 3.34
N ILE A 161 10.66 -7.30 4.43
CA ILE A 161 9.57 -6.32 4.39
C ILE A 161 10.00 -4.98 3.77
N LEU A 162 11.26 -4.60 3.88
CA LEU A 162 11.78 -3.39 3.23
C LEU A 162 11.79 -3.53 1.70
N GLU A 163 11.98 -4.74 1.17
CA GLU A 163 11.87 -5.01 -0.27
C GLU A 163 10.42 -4.87 -0.76
N VAL A 164 9.46 -5.31 0.07
CA VAL A 164 8.02 -5.09 -0.20
C VAL A 164 7.68 -3.60 -0.20
N GLN A 165 8.17 -2.86 0.79
CA GLN A 165 7.99 -1.40 0.84
C GLN A 165 8.58 -0.72 -0.41
N ARG A 166 9.78 -1.12 -0.83
CA ARG A 166 10.42 -0.63 -2.04
C ARG A 166 9.60 -0.97 -3.29
N LEU A 167 9.09 -2.21 -3.39
CA LEU A 167 8.25 -2.63 -4.51
C LEU A 167 6.96 -1.82 -4.58
N ILE A 168 6.25 -1.62 -3.46
CA ILE A 168 5.05 -0.78 -3.41
C ILE A 168 5.35 0.62 -3.92
N ARG A 169 6.46 1.21 -3.48
CA ARG A 169 6.83 2.58 -3.85
C ARG A 169 7.23 2.71 -5.32
N THR A 170 7.92 1.72 -5.87
CA THR A 170 8.49 1.80 -7.23
C THR A 170 7.63 1.15 -8.32
N MET A 171 6.59 0.41 -7.96
CA MET A 171 5.71 -0.22 -8.96
C MET A 171 4.83 0.82 -9.69
N PRO A 172 4.57 0.62 -11.01
CA PRO A 172 3.79 1.55 -11.82
C PRO A 172 2.28 1.44 -11.62
N LYS A 173 1.83 1.04 -10.45
CA LYS A 173 0.43 0.84 -10.07
C LYS A 173 0.16 1.59 -8.77
N VAL A 174 -1.05 2.08 -8.61
CA VAL A 174 -1.49 2.69 -7.36
C VAL A 174 -1.78 1.59 -6.34
N VAL A 175 -1.27 1.73 -5.13
CA VAL A 175 -1.52 0.83 -4.01
C VAL A 175 -2.29 1.57 -2.93
N ILE A 176 -3.45 1.05 -2.55
CA ILE A 176 -4.30 1.60 -1.49
C ILE A 176 -4.20 0.68 -0.27
N ALA A 177 -3.77 1.22 0.86
CA ALA A 177 -3.89 0.54 2.14
C ALA A 177 -5.33 0.65 2.64
N VAL A 178 -6.00 -0.49 2.83
CA VAL A 178 -7.36 -0.58 3.37
C VAL A 178 -7.25 -1.08 4.81
N VAL A 179 -7.18 -0.14 5.75
CA VAL A 179 -6.85 -0.41 7.15
C VAL A 179 -8.12 -0.72 7.93
N ASN A 180 -8.43 -2.00 8.03
CA ASN A 180 -9.63 -2.53 8.68
C ASN A 180 -9.50 -2.71 10.21
N GLY A 181 -8.31 -2.54 10.77
CA GLY A 181 -8.03 -2.73 12.20
C GLY A 181 -6.65 -2.23 12.58
N TRP A 182 -5.94 -2.98 13.45
CA TRP A 182 -4.60 -2.61 13.89
C TRP A 182 -3.60 -2.55 12.73
N ALA A 183 -2.94 -1.41 12.59
CA ALA A 183 -1.75 -1.19 11.78
C ALA A 183 -0.61 -0.81 12.74
N ALA A 184 0.27 -1.78 13.09
CA ALA A 184 1.27 -1.57 14.12
C ALA A 184 2.68 -1.96 13.66
N GLY A 185 3.71 -1.27 14.16
CA GLY A 185 5.11 -1.50 13.80
C GLY A 185 5.31 -1.53 12.28
N GLY A 186 5.85 -2.63 11.73
CA GLY A 186 6.01 -2.80 10.29
C GLY A 186 4.69 -2.72 9.49
N GLY A 187 3.55 -3.05 10.10
CA GLY A 187 2.22 -2.87 9.50
C GLY A 187 1.84 -1.40 9.37
N HIS A 188 2.21 -0.57 10.36
CA HIS A 188 2.07 0.88 10.26
C HIS A 188 2.96 1.42 9.12
N SER A 189 4.19 0.97 9.02
CA SER A 189 5.10 1.40 7.95
C SER A 189 4.60 1.00 6.56
N LEU A 190 3.91 -0.15 6.44
CA LEU A 190 3.31 -0.58 5.17
C LEU A 190 2.22 0.38 4.67
N HIS A 191 1.31 0.86 5.53
CA HIS A 191 0.30 1.81 5.08
C HIS A 191 0.92 3.16 4.69
N VAL A 192 2.00 3.57 5.37
CA VAL A 192 2.72 4.82 5.07
C VAL A 192 3.34 4.80 3.67
N VAL A 193 3.85 3.66 3.21
CA VAL A 193 4.47 3.55 1.88
C VAL A 193 3.46 3.34 0.75
N CYS A 194 2.20 3.01 1.06
CA CYS A 194 1.13 2.97 0.08
C CYS A 194 0.79 4.38 -0.44
N ASP A 195 0.22 4.46 -1.63
CA ASP A 195 -0.12 5.74 -2.26
C ASP A 195 -1.29 6.44 -1.57
N LEU A 196 -2.27 5.66 -1.09
CA LEU A 196 -3.44 6.14 -0.35
C LEU A 196 -3.73 5.22 0.83
N THR A 197 -4.40 5.76 1.84
CA THR A 197 -4.91 4.99 3.00
C THR A 197 -6.38 5.29 3.22
N ILE A 198 -7.19 4.22 3.23
CA ILE A 198 -8.61 4.24 3.61
C ILE A 198 -8.74 3.43 4.89
N ALA A 199 -9.35 3.98 5.92
CA ALA A 199 -9.32 3.39 7.26
C ALA A 199 -10.71 3.24 7.87
N SER A 200 -10.92 2.13 8.57
CA SER A 200 -12.15 1.88 9.34
C SER A 200 -12.29 2.87 10.49
N ARG A 201 -13.43 3.55 10.55
CA ARG A 201 -13.79 4.47 11.64
C ARG A 201 -13.79 3.76 13.00
N GLN A 202 -14.36 2.57 13.05
CA GLN A 202 -14.57 1.84 14.29
C GLN A 202 -13.32 1.12 14.78
N HIS A 203 -12.60 0.46 13.86
CA HIS A 203 -11.58 -0.52 14.22
C HIS A 203 -10.14 -0.12 13.90
N ALA A 204 -9.90 0.82 12.97
CA ALA A 204 -8.54 1.19 12.64
C ALA A 204 -7.81 1.82 13.83
N ARG A 205 -6.63 1.28 14.14
CA ARG A 205 -5.71 1.77 15.17
C ARG A 205 -4.30 1.74 14.62
N PHE A 206 -3.63 2.85 14.75
CA PHE A 206 -2.27 3.07 14.26
C PHE A 206 -1.32 3.23 15.44
N LYS A 207 -0.24 2.44 15.45
CA LYS A 207 0.74 2.50 16.53
C LYS A 207 2.12 2.12 16.00
N GLN A 208 3.14 2.89 16.37
CA GLN A 208 4.52 2.44 16.22
C GLN A 208 4.99 1.75 17.51
N THR A 209 5.32 0.48 17.37
CA THR A 209 5.68 -0.39 18.50
C THR A 209 7.16 -0.67 18.60
N ASP A 210 7.97 -0.15 17.66
CA ASP A 210 9.38 -0.53 17.53
C ASP A 210 10.18 -0.24 18.79
N ALA A 211 10.03 0.95 19.36
CA ALA A 211 10.73 1.31 20.61
C ALA A 211 10.31 0.42 21.80
N ASP A 212 9.03 0.01 21.86
CA ASP A 212 8.51 -0.87 22.92
C ASP A 212 9.16 -2.27 22.88
N VAL A 213 9.56 -2.74 21.68
CA VAL A 213 10.14 -4.08 21.47
C VAL A 213 11.63 -4.07 21.16
N GLY A 214 12.30 -2.95 21.39
CA GLY A 214 13.74 -2.80 21.17
C GLY A 214 14.14 -2.89 19.69
N SER A 215 13.30 -2.33 18.81
CA SER A 215 13.54 -2.20 17.37
C SER A 215 13.45 -0.74 16.95
N PHE A 216 13.63 -0.46 15.67
CA PHE A 216 13.40 0.86 15.08
C PHE A 216 13.16 0.75 13.57
N ASP A 217 12.28 1.59 13.05
CA ASP A 217 12.09 1.78 11.61
C ASP A 217 12.97 2.93 11.12
N ALA A 218 14.09 2.60 10.51
CA ALA A 218 15.00 3.57 9.89
C ALA A 218 14.78 3.68 8.37
N GLY A 219 13.74 3.02 7.84
CA GLY A 219 13.42 2.98 6.42
C GLY A 219 12.38 4.03 6.02
N TYR A 220 11.61 3.67 5.01
CA TYR A 220 10.59 4.54 4.44
C TYR A 220 9.48 4.90 5.45
N GLY A 221 9.10 3.98 6.35
CA GLY A 221 8.01 4.21 7.29
C GLY A 221 8.21 5.44 8.16
N SER A 222 9.42 5.66 8.71
CA SER A 222 9.71 6.85 9.52
C SER A 222 9.87 8.11 8.67
N ALA A 223 10.60 8.01 7.54
CA ALA A 223 10.90 9.16 6.70
C ALA A 223 9.65 9.77 6.07
N TYR A 224 8.79 8.94 5.43
CA TYR A 224 7.58 9.43 4.78
C TYR A 224 6.49 9.83 5.76
N LEU A 225 6.38 9.14 6.90
CA LEU A 225 5.46 9.60 7.93
C LEU A 225 5.79 11.02 8.36
N ALA A 226 7.08 11.33 8.57
CA ALA A 226 7.51 12.67 8.95
C ALA A 226 7.19 13.74 7.90
N GLN A 227 7.18 13.39 6.62
CA GLN A 227 6.75 14.28 5.53
C GLN A 227 5.23 14.49 5.52
N MET A 228 4.45 13.41 5.71
CA MET A 228 2.98 13.46 5.69
C MET A 228 2.42 14.25 6.87
N VAL A 229 2.87 13.94 8.09
CA VAL A 229 2.28 14.45 9.33
C VAL A 229 3.10 15.58 9.97
N GLY A 230 4.27 15.88 9.42
CA GLY A 230 5.24 16.80 9.99
C GLY A 230 6.08 16.17 11.12
N GLN A 231 7.28 16.73 11.34
CA GLN A 231 8.29 16.18 12.26
C GLN A 231 7.80 16.00 13.69
N LYS A 232 6.95 16.91 14.20
CA LYS A 232 6.48 16.84 15.59
C LYS A 232 5.54 15.67 15.82
N ASN A 233 4.55 15.50 14.94
CA ASN A 233 3.60 14.39 15.03
C ASN A 233 4.28 13.04 14.80
N ALA A 234 5.19 12.95 13.81
CA ALA A 234 5.95 11.72 13.58
C ALA A 234 6.78 11.32 14.81
N ARG A 235 7.49 12.26 15.42
CA ARG A 235 8.27 12.01 16.64
C ARG A 235 7.39 11.62 17.81
N GLU A 236 6.21 12.22 17.96
CA GLU A 236 5.25 11.83 18.98
C GLU A 236 4.80 10.37 18.78
N ILE A 237 4.43 10.00 17.55
CA ILE A 237 4.00 8.63 17.20
C ILE A 237 5.10 7.62 17.52
N PHE A 238 6.33 7.88 17.10
CA PHE A 238 7.46 6.95 17.29
C PHE A 238 8.01 6.94 18.74
N PHE A 239 8.15 8.09 19.39
CA PHE A 239 8.80 8.16 20.69
C PHE A 239 7.86 7.81 21.84
N LEU A 240 6.57 8.14 21.73
CA LEU A 240 5.61 7.83 22.77
C LEU A 240 4.91 6.48 22.56
N GLY A 241 4.93 5.92 21.34
CA GLY A 241 4.30 4.65 21.02
C GLY A 241 2.79 4.62 21.32
N ARG A 242 2.12 5.76 21.25
CA ARG A 242 0.68 5.87 21.49
C ARG A 242 -0.12 5.29 20.35
N SER A 243 -1.37 4.89 20.62
CA SER A 243 -2.32 4.46 19.61
C SER A 243 -3.19 5.64 19.16
N TYR A 244 -3.38 5.74 17.84
CA TYR A 244 -4.21 6.76 17.19
C TYR A 244 -5.33 6.09 16.40
N ASP A 245 -6.52 6.68 16.41
CA ASP A 245 -7.62 6.23 15.56
C ASP A 245 -7.54 6.81 14.14
N ALA A 246 -8.43 6.33 13.25
CA ALA A 246 -8.48 6.75 11.86
C ALA A 246 -8.69 8.27 11.69
N THR A 247 -9.57 8.85 12.52
CA THR A 247 -9.91 10.28 12.45
C THR A 247 -8.71 11.14 12.87
N HIS A 248 -7.95 10.70 13.86
CA HIS A 248 -6.72 11.38 14.30
C HIS A 248 -5.67 11.35 13.19
N MET A 249 -5.44 10.18 12.60
CA MET A 249 -4.46 10.04 11.51
C MET A 249 -4.88 10.81 10.25
N MET A 250 -6.17 10.91 9.97
CA MET A 250 -6.68 11.75 8.87
C MET A 250 -6.42 13.24 9.14
N LYS A 251 -6.64 13.72 10.36
CA LYS A 251 -6.32 15.12 10.75
C LYS A 251 -4.82 15.42 10.66
N MET A 252 -3.98 14.45 10.92
CA MET A 252 -2.50 14.56 10.76
C MET A 252 -2.05 14.50 9.29
N GLY A 253 -2.87 14.01 8.37
CA GLY A 253 -2.56 13.89 6.94
C GLY A 253 -2.04 12.52 6.50
N ALA A 254 -2.08 11.48 7.35
CA ALA A 254 -1.63 10.13 7.03
C ALA A 254 -2.76 9.18 6.57
N VAL A 255 -4.02 9.58 6.67
CA VAL A 255 -5.18 8.84 6.18
C VAL A 255 -6.00 9.74 5.27
N ASN A 256 -6.36 9.23 4.10
CA ASN A 256 -7.11 10.00 3.09
C ASN A 256 -8.62 9.94 3.33
N ILE A 257 -9.16 8.76 3.65
CA ILE A 257 -10.59 8.50 3.78
C ILE A 257 -10.84 7.69 5.06
N VAL A 258 -11.87 8.07 5.81
CA VAL A 258 -12.37 7.31 6.96
C VAL A 258 -13.78 6.84 6.62
N ALA A 259 -13.95 5.54 6.49
CA ALA A 259 -15.22 4.89 6.16
C ALA A 259 -15.75 4.05 7.33
N ASP A 260 -17.04 3.82 7.36
CA ASP A 260 -17.61 2.85 8.29
C ASP A 260 -17.14 1.43 7.95
N HIS A 261 -16.94 0.60 8.97
CA HIS A 261 -16.26 -0.68 8.80
C HIS A 261 -16.92 -1.57 7.74
N ALA A 262 -18.24 -1.69 7.79
CA ALA A 262 -18.99 -2.51 6.83
C ALA A 262 -18.88 -2.00 5.37
N GLU A 263 -18.64 -0.69 5.17
CA GLU A 263 -18.53 -0.07 3.85
C GLU A 263 -17.08 0.11 3.39
N LEU A 264 -16.11 -0.27 4.23
CA LEU A 264 -14.69 0.03 4.04
C LEU A 264 -14.14 -0.49 2.70
N GLU A 265 -14.47 -1.72 2.34
CA GLU A 265 -13.96 -2.33 1.11
C GLU A 265 -14.71 -1.82 -0.14
N ALA A 266 -16.01 -1.53 0.01
CA ALA A 266 -16.80 -0.88 -1.04
C ALA A 266 -16.25 0.51 -1.39
N GLU A 267 -15.90 1.31 -0.38
CA GLU A 267 -15.25 2.62 -0.56
C GLU A 267 -13.89 2.48 -1.25
N ALA A 268 -13.10 1.48 -0.88
CA ALA A 268 -11.81 1.22 -1.50
C ALA A 268 -11.95 0.79 -2.98
N ILE A 269 -12.94 -0.03 -3.32
CA ILE A 269 -13.26 -0.40 -4.69
C ILE A 269 -13.69 0.83 -5.49
N GLN A 270 -14.52 1.70 -4.91
CA GLN A 270 -14.95 2.92 -5.57
C GLN A 270 -13.77 3.85 -5.86
N ALA A 271 -12.90 4.09 -4.89
CA ALA A 271 -11.68 4.88 -5.08
C ALA A 271 -10.75 4.27 -6.16
N ALA A 272 -10.61 2.94 -6.17
CA ALA A 272 -9.83 2.24 -7.19
C ALA A 272 -10.44 2.40 -8.60
N ARG A 273 -11.77 2.34 -8.74
CA ARG A 273 -12.47 2.60 -10.01
C ARG A 273 -12.27 4.03 -10.51
N GLU A 274 -12.24 5.00 -9.61
CA GLU A 274 -11.94 6.39 -9.95
C GLU A 274 -10.51 6.54 -10.46
N ILE A 275 -9.53 5.94 -9.78
CA ILE A 275 -8.14 5.89 -10.23
C ILE A 275 -8.05 5.24 -11.61
N ASN A 276 -8.64 4.07 -11.79
CA ASN A 276 -8.59 3.32 -13.04
C ASN A 276 -9.34 4.02 -14.20
N SER A 277 -10.17 5.02 -13.91
CA SER A 277 -10.79 5.86 -14.94
C SER A 277 -9.84 6.87 -15.58
N LYS A 278 -8.70 7.13 -14.96
CA LYS A 278 -7.71 8.12 -15.41
C LYS A 278 -6.70 7.48 -16.40
N SER A 279 -5.85 8.31 -16.99
CA SER A 279 -4.78 7.86 -17.88
C SER A 279 -3.76 7.00 -17.13
N PRO A 280 -3.50 5.75 -17.53
CA PRO A 280 -2.52 4.89 -16.85
C PRO A 280 -1.09 5.43 -16.94
N THR A 281 -0.73 6.06 -18.05
CA THR A 281 0.58 6.70 -18.18
C THR A 281 0.71 7.90 -17.24
N ALA A 282 -0.31 8.76 -17.19
CA ALA A 282 -0.28 9.92 -16.28
C ALA A 282 -0.20 9.48 -14.80
N GLN A 283 -1.00 8.49 -14.38
CA GLN A 283 -0.96 7.97 -13.01
C GLN A 283 0.43 7.44 -12.63
N ARG A 284 1.04 6.65 -13.51
CA ARG A 284 2.39 6.11 -13.31
C ARG A 284 3.44 7.22 -13.22
N MET A 285 3.41 8.17 -14.14
CA MET A 285 4.37 9.29 -14.17
C MET A 285 4.21 10.19 -12.93
N LEU A 286 2.96 10.46 -12.49
CA LEU A 286 2.71 11.22 -11.27
C LEU A 286 3.27 10.51 -10.03
N LYS A 287 3.04 9.19 -9.90
CA LYS A 287 3.60 8.42 -8.77
C LYS A 287 5.13 8.54 -8.74
N PHE A 288 5.80 8.36 -9.89
CA PHE A 288 7.25 8.48 -9.95
C PHE A 288 7.73 9.90 -9.69
N ALA A 289 7.01 10.92 -10.16
CA ALA A 289 7.35 12.32 -9.91
C ALA A 289 7.22 12.69 -8.41
N PHE A 290 6.18 12.22 -7.72
CA PHE A 290 6.04 12.40 -6.27
C PHE A 290 7.19 11.76 -5.48
N ASN A 291 7.64 10.59 -5.94
CA ASN A 291 8.69 9.83 -5.25
C ASN A 291 10.10 10.35 -5.56
N LEU A 292 10.30 10.96 -6.72
CA LEU A 292 11.61 11.36 -7.23
C LEU A 292 12.40 12.25 -6.26
N ALA A 293 11.74 13.26 -5.70
CA ALA A 293 12.39 14.23 -4.81
C ALA A 293 12.88 13.58 -3.51
N ASP A 294 12.16 12.58 -3.01
CA ASP A 294 12.46 11.93 -1.74
C ASP A 294 13.44 10.77 -1.89
N ASP A 295 13.34 10.05 -3.00
CA ASP A 295 14.14 8.84 -3.25
C ASP A 295 15.51 9.15 -3.89
N GLY A 296 15.80 10.42 -4.19
CA GLY A 296 17.10 10.87 -4.73
C GLY A 296 17.49 10.11 -6.00
N LEU A 297 18.76 9.65 -6.09
CA LEU A 297 19.25 8.92 -7.26
C LEU A 297 18.49 7.60 -7.53
N ALA A 298 17.98 6.94 -6.52
CA ALA A 298 17.17 5.75 -6.71
C ALA A 298 15.83 6.08 -7.38
N GLY A 299 15.19 7.16 -6.96
CA GLY A 299 13.96 7.68 -7.59
C GLY A 299 14.23 8.15 -9.02
N GLN A 300 15.35 8.84 -9.26
CA GLN A 300 15.77 9.23 -10.59
C GLN A 300 15.94 8.03 -11.53
N GLN A 301 16.52 6.93 -11.05
CA GLN A 301 16.69 5.72 -11.85
C GLN A 301 15.33 5.10 -12.25
N VAL A 302 14.36 5.10 -11.35
CA VAL A 302 12.99 4.63 -11.65
C VAL A 302 12.32 5.54 -12.68
N PHE A 303 12.39 6.86 -12.47
CA PHE A 303 11.85 7.86 -13.41
C PHE A 303 12.51 7.77 -14.79
N ALA A 304 13.84 7.63 -14.84
CA ALA A 304 14.61 7.56 -16.07
C ALA A 304 14.18 6.40 -16.98
N GLY A 305 13.86 5.24 -16.40
CA GLY A 305 13.35 4.09 -17.15
C GLY A 305 12.07 4.40 -17.94
N GLU A 306 11.13 5.11 -17.30
CA GLU A 306 9.90 5.53 -17.97
C GLU A 306 10.11 6.70 -18.94
N ALA A 307 10.93 7.69 -18.60
CA ALA A 307 11.24 8.80 -19.45
C ALA A 307 11.93 8.32 -20.75
N THR A 308 12.90 7.41 -20.64
CA THR A 308 13.57 6.79 -21.79
C THR A 308 12.59 6.02 -22.66
N ARG A 309 11.68 5.23 -22.04
CA ARG A 309 10.64 4.50 -22.79
C ARG A 309 9.72 5.44 -23.58
N LEU A 310 9.33 6.56 -23.00
CA LEU A 310 8.50 7.56 -23.66
C LEU A 310 9.29 8.27 -24.78
N ALA A 311 10.58 8.57 -24.54
CA ALA A 311 11.46 9.17 -25.55
C ALA A 311 11.61 8.29 -26.80
N TYR A 312 11.73 6.96 -26.63
CA TYR A 312 11.78 6.02 -27.76
C TYR A 312 10.52 5.98 -28.63
N MET A 313 9.42 6.55 -28.18
CA MET A 313 8.17 6.63 -28.93
C MET A 313 8.06 7.92 -29.77
N THR A 314 9.06 8.78 -29.74
CA THR A 314 9.10 10.02 -30.54
C THR A 314 9.65 9.78 -31.93
N ASP A 315 9.28 10.64 -32.89
CA ASP A 315 9.80 10.60 -34.26
C ASP A 315 11.28 10.89 -34.28
N GLU A 316 11.80 11.75 -33.38
CA GLU A 316 13.23 12.00 -33.20
C GLU A 316 14.02 10.72 -32.88
N ALA A 317 13.50 9.87 -32.04
CA ALA A 317 14.15 8.60 -31.70
C ALA A 317 14.11 7.61 -32.88
N VAL A 318 13.08 7.67 -33.73
CA VAL A 318 13.00 6.89 -34.97
C VAL A 318 14.05 7.34 -35.93
N GLU A 319 14.15 8.67 -36.20
CA GLU A 319 15.16 9.24 -37.07
C GLU A 319 16.60 8.89 -36.61
N GLY A 320 16.89 9.09 -35.32
CA GLY A 320 18.21 8.77 -34.78
C GLY A 320 18.58 7.29 -34.94
N LYS A 321 17.62 6.38 -34.74
CA LYS A 321 17.83 4.95 -34.95
C LYS A 321 18.08 4.61 -36.42
N GLU A 322 17.25 5.14 -37.33
CA GLU A 322 17.33 4.85 -38.76
C GLU A 322 18.62 5.42 -39.37
N ALA A 323 18.98 6.66 -39.04
CA ALA A 323 20.24 7.27 -39.44
C ALA A 323 21.45 6.43 -39.02
N PHE A 324 21.45 5.94 -37.75
CA PHE A 324 22.51 5.07 -37.24
C PHE A 324 22.63 3.75 -38.05
N LEU A 325 21.49 3.09 -38.33
CA LEU A 325 21.48 1.83 -39.08
C LEU A 325 21.90 2.02 -40.55
N GLU A 326 21.54 3.14 -41.17
CA GLU A 326 21.86 3.50 -42.54
C GLU A 326 23.24 4.12 -42.69
N LYS A 327 23.94 4.36 -41.56
CA LYS A 327 25.28 4.99 -41.53
C LYS A 327 25.32 6.37 -42.20
N ARG A 328 24.26 7.16 -42.03
CA ARG A 328 24.12 8.55 -42.45
C ARG A 328 24.05 9.46 -41.22
N ASP A 329 24.27 10.75 -41.44
CA ASP A 329 23.98 11.75 -40.42
C ASP A 329 22.46 11.89 -40.23
N PRO A 330 21.97 12.03 -38.97
CA PRO A 330 20.56 12.25 -38.70
C PRO A 330 20.11 13.64 -39.14
N ASN A 331 18.89 13.73 -39.66
CA ASN A 331 18.28 14.99 -40.07
C ASN A 331 17.47 15.58 -38.90
N TRP A 332 18.12 16.40 -38.09
CA TRP A 332 17.43 17.08 -36.96
C TRP A 332 16.68 18.35 -37.39
N GLU A 333 16.78 18.80 -38.63
CA GLU A 333 16.15 20.04 -39.11
C GLU A 333 14.61 19.97 -39.12
N GLU A 334 14.07 18.76 -39.16
CA GLU A 334 12.62 18.51 -39.14
C GLU A 334 12.03 18.65 -37.74
N PHE A 335 12.87 18.71 -36.68
CA PHE A 335 12.45 18.72 -35.29
C PHE A 335 12.71 20.10 -34.67
N PRO A 336 11.65 20.82 -34.26
CA PRO A 336 11.79 22.14 -33.66
C PRO A 336 12.33 22.05 -32.23
N TYR A 337 13.15 23.04 -31.83
CA TYR A 337 13.48 23.24 -30.42
C TYR A 337 12.27 23.76 -29.67
N TYR A 338 11.78 22.98 -28.70
CA TYR A 338 10.73 23.42 -27.78
C TYR A 338 11.34 24.14 -26.58
N TYR A 339 10.66 25.20 -26.10
CA TYR A 339 11.04 25.99 -24.91
C TYR A 339 9.98 26.03 -23.86
#